data_f4a93bace35d1610d6bf37e13ce20fa1
#
_entry.id   f4a93bace35d1610d6bf37e13ce20fa1
#
_cell.length_a   1.000
_cell.length_b   1.000
_cell.length_c   1.000
_cell.angle_alpha   90.00
_cell.angle_beta   90.00
_cell.angle_gamma   90.00
#
_symmetry.space_group_name_H-M   'P 1'
#
loop_
_entity.id
_entity.type
_entity.pdbx_description
1 polymer ?
#
loop_
_entity_poly.entity_id
_entity_poly.type
_entity_poly.pdbx_seq_one_letter_code
_entity_poly.pdbx_strand_id
1 'polypeptide(L)'
;MLYYTNEIDEVIEDLKTTSDGLTQQEAAARLARNGPNELIQPTKPTRLQRFLKELADPMILILLVAAAISGITAVIENESFADVFIILFVVVLNSILGVYQESKAEEAIEALQKMTAARSKVVRNGRKTSIPSAELVSGDLILLETGDAVPADARVVASASMKIEEASLTGESEPVSKFIDLIQLRGRNDAVPLGDRKNMCYMGSTVVYGHGAAIVTATGMQTEMGKIAASITAAEEEMTPLQRSMNELSTVMTRLVIGISVFIFAFAIIRNGAFTEIGRAHV
;
A
#
# COMPACT_ATOMS: atom_id res chain seq x y z
N MET A 1 1.38 24.09 -14.41
CA MET A 1 0.91 25.46 -14.05
C MET A 1 0.94 25.63 -12.54
N LEU A 2 1.22 26.84 -12.01
CA LEU A 2 1.21 27.12 -10.57
C LEU A 2 -0.14 27.75 -10.20
N TYR A 3 -1.16 26.93 -9.95
CA TYR A 3 -2.55 27.40 -9.76
C TYR A 3 -2.75 28.42 -8.64
N TYR A 4 -1.83 28.50 -7.66
CA TYR A 4 -1.88 29.48 -6.57
C TYR A 4 -1.47 30.90 -6.99
N THR A 5 -0.83 31.07 -8.16
CA THR A 5 -0.40 32.36 -8.69
C THR A 5 -1.32 32.91 -9.78
N ASN A 6 -2.32 32.12 -10.19
CA ASN A 6 -3.20 32.46 -11.31
C ASN A 6 -4.57 32.95 -10.83
N GLU A 7 -5.15 33.84 -11.61
CA GLU A 7 -6.54 34.29 -11.43
C GLU A 7 -7.49 33.10 -11.62
N ILE A 8 -8.66 33.15 -10.97
CA ILE A 8 -9.65 32.06 -11.01
C ILE A 8 -10.08 31.77 -12.46
N ASP A 9 -10.26 32.81 -13.29
CA ASP A 9 -10.67 32.66 -14.68
C ASP A 9 -9.60 31.91 -15.51
N GLU A 10 -8.31 32.17 -15.27
CA GLU A 10 -7.20 31.45 -15.91
C GLU A 10 -7.18 29.97 -15.49
N VAL A 11 -7.49 29.70 -14.21
CA VAL A 11 -7.58 28.31 -13.70
C VAL A 11 -8.76 27.57 -14.33
N ILE A 12 -9.90 28.22 -14.47
CA ILE A 12 -11.09 27.70 -15.15
C ILE A 12 -10.77 27.34 -16.60
N GLU A 13 -10.09 28.26 -17.32
CA GLU A 13 -9.71 28.07 -18.73
C GLU A 13 -8.70 26.92 -18.88
N ASP A 14 -7.63 26.88 -18.08
CA ASP A 14 -6.59 25.84 -18.15
C ASP A 14 -7.17 24.44 -17.86
N LEU A 15 -8.01 24.35 -16.83
CA LEU A 15 -8.67 23.11 -16.45
C LEU A 15 -9.88 22.77 -17.33
N LYS A 16 -10.23 23.64 -18.29
CA LYS A 16 -11.38 23.48 -19.19
C LYS A 16 -12.65 23.10 -18.43
N THR A 17 -12.93 23.87 -17.38
CA THR A 17 -14.12 23.73 -16.54
C THR A 17 -14.99 24.99 -16.65
N THR A 18 -16.07 25.06 -15.89
CA THR A 18 -16.95 26.23 -15.83
C THR A 18 -17.39 26.47 -14.38
N SER A 19 -17.99 27.64 -14.12
CA SER A 19 -18.63 27.95 -12.83
C SER A 19 -19.77 26.98 -12.47
N ASP A 20 -20.37 26.32 -13.48
CA ASP A 20 -21.39 25.28 -13.32
C ASP A 20 -20.79 23.87 -13.15
N GLY A 21 -19.46 23.78 -13.11
CA GLY A 21 -18.69 22.52 -13.04
C GLY A 21 -18.62 21.78 -14.37
N LEU A 22 -18.03 20.61 -14.35
CA LEU A 22 -17.92 19.73 -15.51
C LEU A 22 -19.27 19.10 -15.88
N THR A 23 -19.41 18.71 -17.15
CA THR A 23 -20.50 17.80 -17.53
C THR A 23 -20.18 16.38 -17.03
N GLN A 24 -21.22 15.57 -16.78
CA GLN A 24 -21.03 14.17 -16.38
C GLN A 24 -20.25 13.36 -17.43
N GLN A 25 -20.46 13.67 -18.71
CA GLN A 25 -19.76 13.00 -19.81
C GLN A 25 -18.26 13.34 -19.82
N GLU A 26 -17.91 14.63 -19.65
CA GLU A 26 -16.50 15.07 -19.57
C GLU A 26 -15.80 14.49 -18.32
N ALA A 27 -16.48 14.49 -17.17
CA ALA A 27 -15.95 13.89 -15.95
C ALA A 27 -15.66 12.39 -16.13
N ALA A 28 -16.57 11.64 -16.77
CA ALA A 28 -16.37 10.23 -17.07
C ALA A 28 -15.19 10.00 -18.04
N ALA A 29 -15.05 10.85 -19.06
CA ALA A 29 -13.93 10.78 -20.00
C ALA A 29 -12.58 11.08 -19.33
N ARG A 30 -12.53 12.05 -18.41
CA ARG A 30 -11.34 12.35 -17.61
C ARG A 30 -10.98 11.21 -16.65
N LEU A 31 -11.99 10.65 -15.99
CA LEU A 31 -11.81 9.50 -15.11
C LEU A 31 -11.20 8.29 -15.84
N ALA A 32 -11.72 8.00 -17.04
CA ALA A 32 -11.22 6.89 -17.86
C ALA A 32 -9.77 7.13 -18.34
N ARG A 33 -9.39 8.40 -18.58
CA ARG A 33 -8.05 8.76 -19.05
C ARG A 33 -7.01 8.85 -17.91
N ASN A 34 -7.39 9.45 -16.78
CA ASN A 34 -6.46 9.80 -15.70
C ASN A 34 -6.47 8.77 -14.56
N GLY A 35 -7.45 7.87 -14.53
CA GLY A 35 -7.67 6.91 -13.46
C GLY A 35 -8.40 7.51 -12.24
N PRO A 36 -8.69 6.68 -11.22
CA PRO A 36 -9.39 7.10 -10.03
C PRO A 36 -8.54 7.99 -9.13
N ASN A 37 -9.21 8.84 -8.35
CA ASN A 37 -8.57 9.66 -7.32
C ASN A 37 -8.26 8.82 -6.08
N GLU A 38 -7.25 7.97 -6.21
CA GLU A 38 -6.77 7.08 -5.17
C GLU A 38 -5.26 7.10 -5.11
N LEU A 39 -4.71 6.95 -3.91
CA LEU A 39 -3.27 6.72 -3.73
C LEU A 39 -2.96 5.28 -4.12
N ILE A 40 -1.90 5.07 -4.91
CA ILE A 40 -1.47 3.74 -5.32
C ILE A 40 -1.07 2.96 -4.05
N GLN A 41 -1.81 1.90 -3.79
CA GLN A 41 -1.41 0.90 -2.80
C GLN A 41 -0.35 -0.02 -3.42
N PRO A 42 0.59 -0.55 -2.62
CA PRO A 42 1.53 -1.56 -3.09
C PRO A 42 0.79 -2.68 -3.81
N THR A 43 1.32 -3.12 -4.94
CA THR A 43 0.69 -4.19 -5.72
C THR A 43 0.57 -5.45 -4.87
N LYS A 44 -0.67 -5.93 -4.69
CA LYS A 44 -0.92 -7.15 -3.93
C LYS A 44 -0.19 -8.32 -4.60
N PRO A 45 0.56 -9.12 -3.85
CA PRO A 45 1.24 -10.29 -4.41
C PRO A 45 0.20 -11.28 -4.96
N THR A 46 0.52 -11.91 -6.09
CA THR A 46 -0.33 -12.93 -6.69
C THR A 46 -0.43 -14.16 -5.78
N ARG A 47 -1.48 -14.97 -5.94
CA ARG A 47 -1.64 -16.21 -5.16
C ARG A 47 -0.43 -17.14 -5.26
N LEU A 48 0.19 -17.21 -6.44
CA LEU A 48 1.40 -18.00 -6.66
C LEU A 48 2.61 -17.41 -5.91
N GLN A 49 2.78 -16.08 -5.91
CA GLN A 49 3.84 -15.43 -5.15
C GLN A 49 3.69 -15.64 -3.64
N ARG A 50 2.45 -15.59 -3.12
CA ARG A 50 2.17 -15.90 -1.71
C ARG A 50 2.51 -17.36 -1.39
N PHE A 51 2.08 -18.28 -2.23
CA PHE A 51 2.40 -19.70 -2.07
C PHE A 51 3.92 -19.96 -2.06
N LEU A 52 4.67 -19.32 -2.96
CA LEU A 52 6.13 -19.43 -2.99
C LEU A 52 6.78 -18.76 -1.77
N LYS A 53 6.21 -17.67 -1.26
CA LYS A 53 6.66 -17.01 -0.04
C LYS A 53 6.44 -17.89 1.18
N GLU A 54 5.29 -18.57 1.28
CA GLU A 54 5.01 -19.55 2.31
C GLU A 54 6.01 -20.73 2.26
N LEU A 55 6.33 -21.26 1.09
CA LEU A 55 7.33 -22.31 0.95
C LEU A 55 8.76 -21.87 1.36
N ALA A 56 9.03 -20.57 1.33
CA ALA A 56 10.29 -19.99 1.81
C ALA A 56 10.33 -19.76 3.33
N ASP A 57 9.23 -20.05 4.05
CA ASP A 57 9.21 -19.98 5.52
C ASP A 57 10.26 -20.92 6.11
N PRO A 58 11.05 -20.46 7.12
CA PRO A 58 12.10 -21.27 7.72
C PRO A 58 11.63 -22.62 8.28
N MET A 59 10.41 -22.68 8.82
CA MET A 59 9.85 -23.93 9.35
C MET A 59 9.53 -24.92 8.23
N ILE A 60 8.98 -24.42 7.11
CA ILE A 60 8.69 -25.24 5.93
C ILE A 60 9.99 -25.70 5.26
N LEU A 61 11.01 -24.85 5.20
CA LEU A 61 12.33 -25.21 4.66
C LEU A 61 12.96 -26.37 5.47
N ILE A 62 12.83 -26.37 6.80
CA ILE A 62 13.28 -27.49 7.65
C ILE A 62 12.57 -28.78 7.25
N LEU A 63 11.25 -28.74 7.05
CA LEU A 63 10.47 -29.91 6.62
C LEU A 63 10.89 -30.38 5.22
N LEU A 64 11.15 -29.49 4.30
CA LEU A 64 11.64 -29.84 2.95
C LEU A 64 13.02 -30.48 2.99
N VAL A 65 13.92 -29.97 3.86
CA VAL A 65 15.24 -30.61 4.08
C VAL A 65 15.07 -32.00 4.70
N ALA A 66 14.18 -32.18 5.70
CA ALA A 66 13.87 -33.46 6.27
C ALA A 66 13.31 -34.44 5.24
N ALA A 67 12.40 -34.00 4.37
CA ALA A 67 11.87 -34.80 3.26
C ALA A 67 12.97 -35.23 2.26
N ALA A 68 13.91 -34.33 1.95
CA ALA A 68 15.03 -34.64 1.09
C ALA A 68 15.97 -35.71 1.71
N ILE A 69 16.28 -35.57 2.99
CA ILE A 69 17.09 -36.57 3.74
C ILE A 69 16.36 -37.90 3.78
N SER A 70 15.07 -37.92 4.15
CA SER A 70 14.25 -39.15 4.16
C SER A 70 14.20 -39.82 2.78
N GLY A 71 14.11 -39.02 1.68
CA GLY A 71 14.16 -39.55 0.33
C GLY A 71 15.49 -40.18 -0.05
N ILE A 72 16.61 -39.61 0.40
CA ILE A 72 17.95 -40.18 0.20
C ILE A 72 18.09 -41.49 0.95
N THR A 73 17.66 -41.55 2.21
CA THR A 73 17.74 -42.78 3.03
C THR A 73 16.84 -43.88 2.46
N ALA A 74 15.63 -43.55 2.00
CA ALA A 74 14.72 -44.50 1.35
C ALA A 74 15.33 -45.14 0.11
N VAL A 75 16.09 -44.38 -0.69
CA VAL A 75 16.83 -44.92 -1.84
C VAL A 75 17.95 -45.85 -1.43
N ILE A 76 18.74 -45.47 -0.40
CA ILE A 76 19.90 -46.24 0.06
C ILE A 76 19.47 -47.55 0.75
N GLU A 77 18.43 -47.49 1.56
CA GLU A 77 17.95 -48.62 2.37
C GLU A 77 16.86 -49.42 1.63
N ASN A 78 16.51 -49.03 0.41
CA ASN A 78 15.45 -49.65 -0.40
C ASN A 78 14.09 -49.70 0.33
N GLU A 79 13.81 -48.63 1.08
CA GLU A 79 12.59 -48.48 1.89
C GLU A 79 11.50 -47.70 1.12
N SER A 80 10.31 -47.62 1.71
CA SER A 80 9.16 -46.90 1.14
C SER A 80 9.35 -45.39 1.20
N PHE A 81 8.93 -44.67 0.13
CA PHE A 81 8.83 -43.21 0.10
C PHE A 81 7.63 -42.64 0.87
N ALA A 82 6.93 -43.43 1.69
CA ALA A 82 5.74 -43.02 2.39
C ALA A 82 5.97 -41.77 3.23
N ASP A 83 7.07 -41.68 3.97
CA ASP A 83 7.38 -40.54 4.83
C ASP A 83 7.63 -39.27 4.03
N VAL A 84 8.29 -39.38 2.89
CA VAL A 84 8.52 -38.23 1.96
C VAL A 84 7.18 -37.70 1.45
N PHE A 85 6.28 -38.58 1.05
CA PHE A 85 4.95 -38.18 0.57
C PHE A 85 4.13 -37.54 1.67
N ILE A 86 4.16 -38.07 2.88
CA ILE A 86 3.46 -37.50 4.04
C ILE A 86 3.96 -36.09 4.33
N ILE A 87 5.29 -35.87 4.40
CA ILE A 87 5.87 -34.56 4.68
C ILE A 87 5.49 -33.57 3.56
N LEU A 88 5.65 -33.94 2.30
CA LEU A 88 5.29 -33.08 1.17
C LEU A 88 3.80 -32.75 1.15
N PHE A 89 2.94 -33.72 1.45
CA PHE A 89 1.50 -33.51 1.55
C PHE A 89 1.17 -32.49 2.64
N VAL A 90 1.76 -32.62 3.84
CA VAL A 90 1.56 -31.67 4.95
C VAL A 90 2.07 -30.27 4.58
N VAL A 91 3.22 -30.15 3.95
CA VAL A 91 3.79 -28.88 3.50
C VAL A 91 2.85 -28.20 2.50
N VAL A 92 2.41 -28.90 1.47
CA VAL A 92 1.50 -28.37 0.45
C VAL A 92 0.16 -27.98 1.07
N LEU A 93 -0.41 -28.82 1.93
CA LEU A 93 -1.67 -28.55 2.62
C LEU A 93 -1.58 -27.30 3.49
N ASN A 94 -0.52 -27.18 4.30
CA ASN A 94 -0.28 -25.99 5.14
C ASN A 94 -0.13 -24.72 4.29
N SER A 95 0.66 -24.77 3.22
CA SER A 95 0.88 -23.60 2.34
C SER A 95 -0.42 -23.16 1.65
N ILE A 96 -1.26 -24.11 1.21
CA ILE A 96 -2.57 -23.78 0.62
C ILE A 96 -3.47 -23.15 1.68
N LEU A 97 -3.51 -23.72 2.89
CA LEU A 97 -4.32 -23.21 3.99
C LEU A 97 -3.87 -21.81 4.43
N GLY A 98 -2.57 -21.55 4.51
CA GLY A 98 -1.99 -20.23 4.82
C GLY A 98 -2.42 -19.18 3.80
N VAL A 99 -2.24 -19.45 2.50
CA VAL A 99 -2.67 -18.56 1.42
C VAL A 99 -4.19 -18.32 1.45
N TYR A 100 -4.99 -19.33 1.76
CA TYR A 100 -6.44 -19.18 1.87
C TYR A 100 -6.84 -18.28 3.05
N GLN A 101 -6.23 -18.49 4.22
CA GLN A 101 -6.50 -17.67 5.42
C GLN A 101 -6.08 -16.21 5.22
N GLU A 102 -4.87 -15.96 4.67
CA GLU A 102 -4.40 -14.62 4.36
C GLU A 102 -5.33 -13.90 3.35
N SER A 103 -5.73 -14.60 2.28
CA SER A 103 -6.65 -14.03 1.28
C SER A 103 -8.03 -13.68 1.88
N LYS A 104 -8.54 -14.49 2.80
CA LYS A 104 -9.82 -14.23 3.48
C LYS A 104 -9.74 -13.04 4.43
N ALA A 105 -8.62 -12.90 5.15
CA ALA A 105 -8.38 -11.74 6.02
C ALA A 105 -8.32 -10.43 5.19
N GLU A 106 -7.63 -10.43 4.06
CA GLU A 106 -7.58 -9.26 3.16
C GLU A 106 -8.95 -8.91 2.56
N GLU A 107 -9.72 -9.91 2.09
CA GLU A 107 -11.08 -9.67 1.58
C GLU A 107 -11.97 -8.99 2.62
N ALA A 108 -11.86 -9.40 3.89
CA ALA A 108 -12.62 -8.79 4.99
C ALA A 108 -12.21 -7.33 5.24
N ILE A 109 -10.90 -7.02 5.23
CA ILE A 109 -10.38 -5.66 5.36
C ILE A 109 -10.83 -4.79 4.18
N GLU A 110 -10.75 -5.30 2.95
CA GLU A 110 -11.16 -4.58 1.75
C GLU A 110 -12.67 -4.29 1.74
N ALA A 111 -13.49 -5.25 2.18
CA ALA A 111 -14.93 -5.06 2.33
C ALA A 111 -15.25 -3.95 3.35
N LEU A 112 -14.54 -3.90 4.48
CA LEU A 112 -14.68 -2.85 5.48
C LEU A 112 -14.28 -1.47 4.92
N GLN A 113 -13.18 -1.38 4.19
CA GLN A 113 -12.72 -0.15 3.54
C GLN A 113 -13.74 0.36 2.51
N LYS A 114 -14.34 -0.52 1.72
CA LYS A 114 -15.40 -0.15 0.76
C LYS A 114 -16.67 0.38 1.43
N MET A 115 -17.02 -0.12 2.61
CA MET A 115 -18.18 0.38 3.36
C MET A 115 -17.97 1.80 3.91
N THR A 116 -16.73 2.19 4.16
CA THR A 116 -16.34 3.51 4.67
C THR A 116 -15.84 4.46 3.59
N ALA A 117 -16.06 4.13 2.30
CA ALA A 117 -15.61 4.93 1.17
C ALA A 117 -16.10 6.40 1.28
N ALA A 118 -15.15 7.31 1.29
CA ALA A 118 -15.43 8.74 1.38
C ALA A 118 -16.25 9.23 0.18
N ARG A 119 -17.16 10.15 0.43
CA ARG A 119 -17.97 10.80 -0.60
C ARG A 119 -17.67 12.29 -0.65
N SER A 120 -17.66 12.86 -1.85
CA SER A 120 -17.40 14.26 -2.10
C SER A 120 -18.64 14.94 -2.69
N LYS A 121 -18.91 16.15 -2.22
CA LYS A 121 -19.96 17.02 -2.78
C LYS A 121 -19.39 17.78 -3.96
N VAL A 122 -19.94 17.59 -5.14
CA VAL A 122 -19.48 18.26 -6.38
C VAL A 122 -20.61 19.01 -7.06
N VAL A 123 -20.25 19.98 -7.88
CA VAL A 123 -21.18 20.61 -8.83
C VAL A 123 -20.83 20.08 -10.21
N ARG A 124 -21.76 19.37 -10.84
CA ARG A 124 -21.67 18.94 -12.24
C ARG A 124 -22.96 19.28 -12.96
N ASN A 125 -22.88 19.78 -14.19
CA ASN A 125 -24.03 20.28 -14.96
C ASN A 125 -24.88 21.32 -14.18
N GLY A 126 -24.26 22.20 -13.39
CA GLY A 126 -24.94 23.18 -12.55
C GLY A 126 -25.71 22.60 -11.36
N ARG A 127 -25.56 21.30 -11.05
CA ARG A 127 -26.28 20.62 -9.96
C ARG A 127 -25.32 20.06 -8.93
N LYS A 128 -25.66 20.30 -7.66
CA LYS A 128 -24.94 19.68 -6.52
C LYS A 128 -25.24 18.19 -6.47
N THR A 129 -24.22 17.36 -6.47
CA THR A 129 -24.30 15.90 -6.45
C THR A 129 -23.26 15.34 -5.50
N SER A 130 -23.54 14.23 -4.82
CA SER A 130 -22.57 13.50 -4.01
C SER A 130 -22.09 12.29 -4.79
N ILE A 131 -20.77 12.22 -4.99
CA ILE A 131 -20.10 11.12 -5.70
C ILE A 131 -19.08 10.42 -4.78
N PRO A 132 -18.68 9.17 -5.07
CA PRO A 132 -17.50 8.59 -4.44
C PRO A 132 -16.28 9.49 -4.69
N SER A 133 -15.46 9.73 -3.65
CA SER A 133 -14.27 10.58 -3.79
C SER A 133 -13.26 10.04 -4.79
N ALA A 134 -13.25 8.72 -5.02
CA ALA A 134 -12.45 8.06 -6.06
C ALA A 134 -12.84 8.48 -7.50
N GLU A 135 -14.07 8.97 -7.72
CA GLU A 135 -14.55 9.42 -9.04
C GLU A 135 -14.28 10.92 -9.33
N LEU A 136 -13.58 11.60 -8.41
CA LEU A 136 -13.15 13.00 -8.63
C LEU A 136 -12.10 13.07 -9.74
N VAL A 137 -12.23 14.11 -10.54
CA VAL A 137 -11.29 14.40 -11.63
C VAL A 137 -10.82 15.86 -11.59
N SER A 138 -9.66 16.13 -12.15
CA SER A 138 -9.18 17.51 -12.32
C SER A 138 -10.19 18.35 -13.11
N GLY A 139 -10.54 19.53 -12.60
CA GLY A 139 -11.58 20.41 -13.12
C GLY A 139 -12.96 20.26 -12.45
N ASP A 140 -13.17 19.27 -11.57
CA ASP A 140 -14.39 19.21 -10.77
C ASP A 140 -14.48 20.39 -9.79
N LEU A 141 -15.67 20.95 -9.65
CA LEU A 141 -15.98 21.95 -8.63
C LEU A 141 -16.48 21.23 -7.38
N ILE A 142 -15.67 21.19 -6.32
CA ILE A 142 -16.02 20.58 -5.03
C ILE A 142 -16.57 21.62 -4.07
N LEU A 143 -17.50 21.17 -3.21
CA LEU A 143 -18.05 21.94 -2.11
C LEU A 143 -17.51 21.36 -0.80
N LEU A 144 -16.97 22.23 0.04
CA LEU A 144 -16.35 21.88 1.31
C LEU A 144 -17.08 22.56 2.46
N GLU A 145 -17.43 21.82 3.49
CA GLU A 145 -18.09 22.28 4.70
C GLU A 145 -17.33 21.79 5.94
N THR A 146 -17.55 22.42 7.09
CA THR A 146 -16.94 22.02 8.37
C THR A 146 -17.16 20.53 8.63
N GLY A 147 -16.07 19.80 8.91
CA GLY A 147 -16.05 18.35 9.12
C GLY A 147 -15.73 17.54 7.86
N ASP A 148 -15.76 18.16 6.68
CA ASP A 148 -15.38 17.44 5.45
C ASP A 148 -13.85 17.28 5.36
N ALA A 149 -13.40 16.11 4.94
CA ALA A 149 -12.02 15.91 4.51
C ALA A 149 -11.86 16.45 3.07
N VAL A 150 -10.73 17.10 2.80
CA VAL A 150 -10.38 17.56 1.45
C VAL A 150 -9.97 16.34 0.60
N PRO A 151 -10.71 16.04 -0.47
CA PRO A 151 -10.55 14.77 -1.17
C PRO A 151 -9.45 14.76 -2.24
N ALA A 152 -8.99 15.93 -2.67
CA ALA A 152 -8.00 16.12 -3.73
C ALA A 152 -7.36 17.51 -3.60
N ASP A 153 -6.25 17.76 -4.28
CA ASP A 153 -5.67 19.11 -4.29
C ASP A 153 -6.55 20.03 -5.16
N ALA A 154 -6.88 21.19 -4.63
CA ALA A 154 -7.81 22.09 -5.30
C ALA A 154 -7.47 23.57 -5.07
N ARG A 155 -7.85 24.42 -6.02
CA ARG A 155 -7.78 25.89 -5.97
C ARG A 155 -9.09 26.42 -5.39
N VAL A 156 -9.01 27.14 -4.28
CA VAL A 156 -10.17 27.76 -3.62
C VAL A 156 -10.74 28.86 -4.52
N VAL A 157 -12.02 28.79 -4.84
CA VAL A 157 -12.75 29.77 -5.67
C VAL A 157 -13.83 30.50 -4.91
N ALA A 158 -14.24 29.98 -3.75
CA ALA A 158 -15.12 30.65 -2.81
C ALA A 158 -14.77 30.24 -1.38
N SER A 159 -14.76 31.20 -0.47
CA SER A 159 -14.49 30.95 0.95
C SER A 159 -15.37 31.83 1.81
N ALA A 160 -16.16 31.22 2.70
CA ALA A 160 -16.90 31.87 3.75
C ALA A 160 -16.25 31.53 5.09
N SER A 161 -15.19 32.27 5.44
CA SER A 161 -14.38 32.07 6.64
C SER A 161 -13.83 30.64 6.78
N MET A 162 -13.55 29.95 5.64
CA MET A 162 -13.09 28.58 5.62
C MET A 162 -11.70 28.48 6.24
N LYS A 163 -11.55 27.58 7.21
CA LYS A 163 -10.27 27.21 7.81
C LYS A 163 -10.04 25.72 7.65
N ILE A 164 -8.82 25.37 7.26
CA ILE A 164 -8.41 23.99 6.98
C ILE A 164 -7.22 23.65 7.87
N GLU A 165 -7.29 22.50 8.54
CA GLU A 165 -6.17 21.91 9.24
C GLU A 165 -5.33 21.10 8.25
N GLU A 166 -4.07 21.50 8.08
CA GLU A 166 -3.13 20.93 7.11
C GLU A 166 -1.92 20.25 7.79
N ALA A 167 -2.05 19.90 9.06
CA ALA A 167 -0.98 19.32 9.88
C ALA A 167 -0.32 18.07 9.25
N SER A 168 -1.10 17.27 8.54
CA SER A 168 -0.59 16.08 7.85
C SER A 168 0.43 16.37 6.74
N LEU A 169 0.44 17.60 6.20
CA LEU A 169 1.33 18.04 5.12
C LEU A 169 2.38 19.05 5.58
N THR A 170 1.99 19.98 6.44
CA THR A 170 2.85 21.09 6.87
C THR A 170 3.51 20.84 8.22
N GLY A 171 2.96 19.93 9.02
CA GLY A 171 3.36 19.70 10.41
C GLY A 171 2.82 20.77 11.39
N GLU A 172 2.10 21.78 10.91
CA GLU A 172 1.52 22.84 11.73
C GLU A 172 0.09 22.51 12.13
N SER A 173 -0.19 22.46 13.42
CA SER A 173 -1.52 22.10 13.95
C SER A 173 -2.50 23.28 13.97
N GLU A 174 -2.06 24.51 13.68
CA GLU A 174 -2.94 25.67 13.64
C GLU A 174 -3.73 25.70 12.32
N PRO A 175 -5.07 25.80 12.35
CA PRO A 175 -5.87 25.85 11.14
C PRO A 175 -5.60 27.09 10.28
N VAL A 176 -5.34 26.88 9.00
CA VAL A 176 -5.03 27.91 8.02
C VAL A 176 -6.29 28.51 7.42
N SER A 177 -6.45 29.82 7.51
CA SER A 177 -7.56 30.55 6.86
C SER A 177 -7.36 30.54 5.33
N LYS A 178 -8.40 30.17 4.59
CA LYS A 178 -8.36 30.09 3.13
C LYS A 178 -9.06 31.28 2.46
N PHE A 179 -8.45 31.84 1.44
CA PHE A 179 -8.98 32.95 0.62
C PHE A 179 -8.85 32.65 -0.86
N ILE A 180 -9.42 33.53 -1.65
CA ILE A 180 -9.51 33.40 -3.11
C ILE A 180 -8.42 34.18 -3.84
N ASP A 181 -7.79 35.16 -3.17
CA ASP A 181 -6.82 36.05 -3.78
C ASP A 181 -5.61 35.30 -4.33
N LEU A 182 -5.04 35.77 -5.41
CA LEU A 182 -3.79 35.21 -5.96
C LEU A 182 -2.60 35.48 -5.04
N ILE A 183 -1.65 34.58 -5.05
CA ILE A 183 -0.42 34.74 -4.27
C ILE A 183 0.68 35.29 -5.18
N GLN A 184 1.16 36.49 -4.85
CA GLN A 184 2.23 37.14 -5.61
C GLN A 184 3.58 36.51 -5.24
N LEU A 185 4.34 36.12 -6.25
CA LEU A 185 5.72 35.65 -6.06
C LEU A 185 6.62 36.87 -5.79
N ARG A 186 7.40 36.82 -4.71
CA ARG A 186 8.36 37.89 -4.35
C ARG A 186 9.60 37.91 -5.25
N GLY A 187 9.86 36.83 -6.01
CA GLY A 187 10.99 36.68 -6.92
C GLY A 187 10.71 35.68 -8.04
N ARG A 188 11.55 35.69 -9.07
CA ARG A 188 11.33 34.91 -10.30
C ARG A 188 11.46 33.37 -10.10
N ASN A 189 12.03 32.92 -8.96
CA ASN A 189 12.31 31.51 -8.64
C ASN A 189 11.82 31.08 -7.24
N ASP A 190 11.05 31.90 -6.53
CA ASP A 190 10.61 31.56 -5.17
C ASP A 190 9.38 30.66 -5.23
N ALA A 191 9.58 29.37 -4.98
CA ALA A 191 8.47 28.45 -4.71
C ALA A 191 7.84 28.79 -3.35
N VAL A 192 6.55 29.12 -3.31
CA VAL A 192 5.83 29.36 -2.07
C VAL A 192 5.68 28.03 -1.32
N PRO A 193 6.08 27.92 -0.03
CA PRO A 193 5.84 26.72 0.78
C PRO A 193 4.36 26.32 0.81
N LEU A 194 4.06 25.04 0.99
CA LEU A 194 2.68 24.53 0.96
C LEU A 194 1.76 25.24 1.95
N GLY A 195 2.21 25.43 3.21
CA GLY A 195 1.44 26.11 4.26
C GLY A 195 1.12 27.57 3.97
N ASP A 196 1.91 28.24 3.12
CA ASP A 196 1.70 29.64 2.72
C ASP A 196 0.78 29.79 1.49
N ARG A 197 0.43 28.67 0.81
CA ARG A 197 -0.50 28.68 -0.32
C ARG A 197 -1.95 28.71 0.15
N LYS A 198 -2.31 29.82 0.77
CA LYS A 198 -3.62 30.00 1.46
C LYS A 198 -4.84 29.98 0.55
N ASN A 199 -4.65 30.01 -0.76
CA ASN A 199 -5.71 29.88 -1.79
C ASN A 199 -5.79 28.47 -2.40
N MET A 200 -5.05 27.51 -1.84
CA MET A 200 -5.11 26.11 -2.19
C MET A 200 -5.62 25.29 -1.00
N CYS A 201 -6.19 24.14 -1.26
CA CYS A 201 -6.45 23.11 -0.28
C CYS A 201 -5.91 21.79 -0.79
N TYR A 202 -5.51 20.90 0.12
CA TYR A 202 -4.74 19.70 -0.20
C TYR A 202 -5.41 18.43 0.28
N MET A 203 -5.24 17.35 -0.48
CA MET A 203 -5.74 16.03 -0.12
C MET A 203 -5.24 15.61 1.26
N GLY A 204 -6.15 15.07 2.09
CA GLY A 204 -5.84 14.58 3.44
C GLY A 204 -5.90 15.63 4.55
N SER A 205 -6.25 16.88 4.20
CA SER A 205 -6.55 17.96 5.16
C SER A 205 -8.02 17.93 5.58
N THR A 206 -8.39 18.63 6.65
CA THR A 206 -9.76 18.66 7.17
C THR A 206 -10.26 20.09 7.31
N VAL A 207 -11.48 20.37 6.85
CA VAL A 207 -12.15 21.65 7.07
C VAL A 207 -12.65 21.72 8.52
N VAL A 208 -12.07 22.61 9.31
CA VAL A 208 -12.42 22.74 10.74
C VAL A 208 -13.39 23.89 11.04
N TYR A 209 -13.50 24.85 10.10
CA TYR A 209 -14.43 25.97 10.26
C TYR A 209 -14.87 26.53 8.90
N GLY A 210 -16.12 27.03 8.83
CA GLY A 210 -16.66 27.69 7.65
C GLY A 210 -17.00 26.73 6.52
N HIS A 211 -17.12 27.29 5.31
CA HIS A 211 -17.39 26.51 4.11
C HIS A 211 -16.83 27.23 2.88
N GLY A 212 -16.73 26.52 1.77
CA GLY A 212 -16.22 27.08 0.54
C GLY A 212 -16.41 26.17 -0.68
N ALA A 213 -15.90 26.65 -1.81
CA ALA A 213 -15.84 25.87 -3.03
C ALA A 213 -14.41 25.92 -3.60
N ALA A 214 -13.98 24.85 -4.22
CA ALA A 214 -12.67 24.75 -4.84
C ALA A 214 -12.73 23.94 -6.14
N ILE A 215 -11.85 24.26 -7.09
CA ILE A 215 -11.70 23.51 -8.35
C ILE A 215 -10.55 22.54 -8.17
N VAL A 216 -10.79 21.25 -8.39
CA VAL A 216 -9.78 20.19 -8.30
C VAL A 216 -8.69 20.41 -9.35
N THR A 217 -7.45 20.51 -8.89
CA THR A 217 -6.27 20.74 -9.73
C THR A 217 -5.46 19.48 -9.97
N ALA A 218 -5.40 18.58 -8.95
CA ALA A 218 -4.69 17.30 -9.03
C ALA A 218 -5.43 16.22 -8.25
N THR A 219 -5.33 14.97 -8.71
CA THR A 219 -5.98 13.79 -8.12
C THR A 219 -4.98 12.66 -7.92
N GLY A 220 -5.25 11.76 -6.98
CA GLY A 220 -4.48 10.55 -6.73
C GLY A 220 -2.99 10.82 -6.50
N MET A 221 -2.15 10.13 -7.23
CA MET A 221 -0.69 10.25 -7.12
C MET A 221 -0.10 11.58 -7.58
N GLN A 222 -0.90 12.42 -8.28
CA GLN A 222 -0.47 13.76 -8.69
C GLN A 222 -0.64 14.81 -7.60
N THR A 223 -1.37 14.51 -6.52
CA THR A 223 -1.53 15.39 -5.35
C THR A 223 -0.22 15.50 -4.56
N GLU A 224 -0.10 16.51 -3.70
CA GLU A 224 1.06 16.63 -2.81
C GLU A 224 1.17 15.41 -1.87
N MET A 225 0.04 14.91 -1.35
CA MET A 225 -0.01 13.67 -0.59
C MET A 225 0.43 12.46 -1.43
N GLY A 226 0.04 12.40 -2.70
CA GLY A 226 0.45 11.35 -3.64
C GLY A 226 1.95 11.32 -3.88
N LYS A 227 2.60 12.49 -3.99
CA LYS A 227 4.06 12.61 -4.12
C LYS A 227 4.79 12.08 -2.88
N ILE A 228 4.25 12.38 -1.68
CA ILE A 228 4.77 11.86 -0.42
C ILE A 228 4.62 10.33 -0.38
N ALA A 229 3.43 9.81 -0.72
CA ALA A 229 3.17 8.38 -0.77
C ALA A 229 4.11 7.64 -1.74
N ALA A 230 4.38 8.22 -2.92
CA ALA A 230 5.34 7.67 -3.88
C ALA A 230 6.76 7.61 -3.30
N SER A 231 7.18 8.64 -2.56
CA SER A 231 8.50 8.68 -1.92
C SER A 231 8.64 7.63 -0.81
N ILE A 232 7.57 7.38 -0.05
CA ILE A 232 7.54 6.36 1.02
C ILE A 232 7.56 4.95 0.39
N THR A 233 6.81 4.74 -0.68
CA THR A 233 6.77 3.41 -1.37
C THR A 233 8.10 3.07 -2.05
N ALA A 234 8.87 4.06 -2.45
CA ALA A 234 10.22 3.88 -3.00
C ALA A 234 11.29 3.58 -1.93
N ALA A 235 11.01 3.87 -0.65
CA ALA A 235 11.84 3.46 0.46
C ALA A 235 11.61 1.95 0.72
N GLU A 236 12.70 1.16 0.80
CA GLU A 236 12.62 -0.25 1.16
C GLU A 236 11.89 -0.42 2.51
N GLU A 237 11.01 -1.42 2.61
CA GLU A 237 10.37 -1.77 3.89
C GLU A 237 11.45 -2.18 4.90
N GLU A 238 11.83 -1.27 5.78
CA GLU A 238 12.73 -1.60 6.87
C GLU A 238 12.01 -2.52 7.87
N MET A 239 12.64 -3.69 8.14
CA MET A 239 12.15 -4.61 9.16
C MET A 239 12.12 -3.93 10.53
N THR A 240 11.03 -4.08 11.26
CA THR A 240 10.95 -3.61 12.64
C THR A 240 12.02 -4.29 13.50
N PRO A 241 12.47 -3.67 14.61
CA PRO A 241 13.44 -4.29 15.54
C PRO A 241 13.00 -5.68 16.02
N LEU A 242 11.69 -5.86 16.27
CA LEU A 242 11.12 -7.16 16.65
C LEU A 242 11.25 -8.19 15.52
N GLN A 243 10.90 -7.80 14.28
CA GLN A 243 11.05 -8.68 13.12
C GLN A 243 12.52 -9.09 12.89
N ARG A 244 13.47 -8.16 13.07
CA ARG A 244 14.91 -8.47 12.99
C ARG A 244 15.31 -9.52 14.04
N SER A 245 14.92 -9.32 15.31
CA SER A 245 15.22 -10.26 16.38
C SER A 245 14.58 -11.63 16.16
N MET A 246 13.33 -11.67 15.68
CA MET A 246 12.64 -12.92 15.33
C MET A 246 13.32 -13.64 14.16
N ASN A 247 13.77 -12.91 13.16
CA ASN A 247 14.46 -13.46 11.99
C ASN A 247 15.85 -14.01 12.35
N GLU A 248 16.58 -13.31 13.24
CA GLU A 248 17.84 -13.79 13.80
C GLU A 248 17.65 -15.06 14.62
N LEU A 249 16.64 -15.10 15.50
CA LEU A 249 16.32 -16.29 16.30
C LEU A 249 15.94 -17.47 15.38
N SER A 250 15.08 -17.26 14.40
CA SER A 250 14.71 -18.26 13.40
C SER A 250 15.92 -18.80 12.65
N THR A 251 16.84 -17.91 12.25
CA THR A 251 18.08 -18.30 11.56
C THR A 251 18.99 -19.16 12.46
N VAL A 252 19.14 -18.78 13.74
CA VAL A 252 19.92 -19.55 14.70
C VAL A 252 19.31 -20.95 14.92
N MET A 253 17.98 -21.01 15.11
CA MET A 253 17.25 -22.28 15.28
C MET A 253 17.40 -23.17 14.03
N THR A 254 17.26 -22.60 12.84
CA THR A 254 17.45 -23.33 11.58
C THR A 254 18.85 -23.93 11.47
N ARG A 255 19.89 -23.14 11.75
CA ARG A 255 21.28 -23.64 11.75
C ARG A 255 21.52 -24.74 12.78
N LEU A 256 20.95 -24.62 13.97
CA LEU A 256 21.04 -25.60 15.02
C LEU A 256 20.36 -26.92 14.61
N VAL A 257 19.15 -26.86 14.07
CA VAL A 257 18.42 -28.04 13.60
C VAL A 257 19.17 -28.74 12.45
N ILE A 258 19.64 -27.96 11.46
CA ILE A 258 20.45 -28.54 10.38
C ILE A 258 21.74 -29.16 10.91
N GLY A 259 22.44 -28.51 11.84
CA GLY A 259 23.66 -29.02 12.44
C GLY A 259 23.42 -30.35 13.18
N ILE A 260 22.37 -30.45 13.99
CA ILE A 260 21.97 -31.67 14.69
C ILE A 260 21.61 -32.78 13.68
N SER A 261 20.83 -32.45 12.65
CA SER A 261 20.41 -33.42 11.62
C SER A 261 21.60 -33.98 10.87
N VAL A 262 22.54 -33.13 10.45
CA VAL A 262 23.78 -33.56 9.79
C VAL A 262 24.63 -34.43 10.72
N PHE A 263 24.75 -34.08 12.02
CA PHE A 263 25.49 -34.86 13.01
C PHE A 263 24.87 -36.25 13.20
N ILE A 264 23.54 -36.34 13.38
CA ILE A 264 22.84 -37.61 13.52
C ILE A 264 23.01 -38.48 12.28
N PHE A 265 22.89 -37.88 11.12
CA PHE A 265 23.05 -38.57 9.83
C PHE A 265 24.47 -39.11 9.64
N ALA A 266 25.48 -38.27 9.90
CA ALA A 266 26.90 -38.72 9.85
C ALA A 266 27.19 -39.83 10.87
N PHE A 267 26.68 -39.70 12.09
CA PHE A 267 26.82 -40.71 13.12
C PHE A 267 26.17 -42.05 12.72
N ALA A 268 24.96 -41.99 12.11
CA ALA A 268 24.28 -43.19 11.64
C ALA A 268 25.05 -43.89 10.53
N ILE A 269 25.63 -43.16 9.57
CA ILE A 269 26.48 -43.74 8.51
C ILE A 269 27.72 -44.42 9.12
N ILE A 270 28.43 -43.74 10.01
CA ILE A 270 29.65 -44.32 10.66
C ILE A 270 29.29 -45.57 11.44
N ARG A 271 28.19 -45.53 12.19
CA ARG A 271 27.74 -46.70 12.97
C ARG A 271 27.35 -47.88 12.09
N ASN A 272 26.59 -47.63 11.01
CA ASN A 272 26.18 -48.69 10.10
C ASN A 272 27.35 -49.21 9.25
N GLY A 273 28.28 -48.33 8.84
CA GLY A 273 29.53 -48.71 8.17
C GLY A 273 30.43 -49.59 9.06
N ALA A 274 30.54 -49.29 10.36
CA ALA A 274 31.31 -50.09 11.31
C ALA A 274 30.68 -51.48 11.56
N PHE A 275 29.36 -51.62 11.53
CA PHE A 275 28.70 -52.92 11.65
C PHE A 275 28.86 -53.79 10.40
N THR A 276 28.94 -53.24 9.22
CA THR A 276 29.18 -53.98 7.96
C THR A 276 30.63 -54.53 7.86
N GLU A 277 31.63 -53.90 8.47
CA GLU A 277 32.98 -54.40 8.57
C GLU A 277 33.11 -55.54 9.58
N ILE A 278 32.40 -55.44 10.74
CA ILE A 278 32.41 -56.50 11.77
C ILE A 278 31.73 -57.77 11.26
N GLY A 279 30.66 -57.64 10.43
CA GLY A 279 30.00 -58.79 9.79
C GLY A 279 30.83 -59.47 8.73
N ARG A 280 31.78 -58.82 8.08
CA ARG A 280 32.73 -59.41 7.10
C ARG A 280 33.91 -60.06 7.73
N ALA A 281 34.21 -59.81 8.99
CA ALA A 281 35.35 -60.42 9.69
C ALA A 281 35.04 -61.79 10.34
N HIS A 282 33.80 -62.29 10.20
CA HIS A 282 33.35 -63.57 10.76
C HIS A 282 32.81 -64.56 9.71
N VAL A 283 33.23 -64.45 8.43
CA VAL A 283 32.97 -65.49 7.43
C VAL A 283 34.29 -66.06 6.92
#